data_43266189022e6bba27a2cc44fde815df
#
_entry.id   43266189022e6bba27a2cc44fde815df
#
_cell.length_a   1.000
_cell.length_b   1.000
_cell.length_c   1.000
_cell.angle_alpha   90.00
_cell.angle_beta   90.00
_cell.angle_gamma   90.00
#
_symmetry.space_group_name_H-M   'P 1'
#
loop_
_entity.id
_entity.type
_entity.pdbx_description
1 polymer ?
#
loop_
_entity_poly.entity_id
_entity_poly.type
_entity_poly.pdbx_seq_one_letter_code
_entity_poly.pdbx_strand_id
1 'polypeptide(L)'
;MYRYTKNLCKKCQLQEDSFHGIKINGQGLCSLCFKTSEPPKRNWDDLQKSFEAKLDNVRGHLPYEGMIMMSGGKDSAYMANLLKKKYGMNLLAFIIDNNYEYPETFDNAMTIAQKLDMPYILYRQNPKLMRQYYKFLFCEETLSQQDCGQVCTFCGRFLVRTATDFARSMGIPLVFSGHNPDQIFLMGESIETDPERLTIMEFTMEMVAENTQKALEAWAKTTPANVDRLFPQILAPKNVELVFPFQHFPYEPEKMMSTVRDELDWLPIKRFSKTYIASGCKLVKLWAYLAHCSNTNSYVDFEFSSQVRNGTLASETVQKFYSETNVEIDELSTLIRELNMTKEMKLFLGEKLGKTNDLLNKL
;
A
#
# COMPACT_ATOMS: atom_id res chain seq x y z
N MET A 1 2.62 21.50 10.34
CA MET A 1 3.80 20.62 10.23
C MET A 1 3.31 19.19 10.24
N TYR A 2 3.66 18.38 9.25
CA TYR A 2 3.17 17.00 9.11
C TYR A 2 3.71 16.05 10.19
N ARG A 3 4.92 16.27 10.66
CA ARG A 3 5.62 15.40 11.61
C ARG A 3 6.06 16.17 12.85
N TYR A 4 5.62 15.74 14.00
CA TYR A 4 5.87 16.41 15.30
C TYR A 4 7.06 15.84 16.07
N THR A 5 8.05 15.29 15.43
CA THR A 5 9.01 14.45 16.10
C THR A 5 10.27 15.15 16.56
N LYS A 6 10.68 14.82 17.76
CA LYS A 6 11.90 15.34 18.39
C LYS A 6 13.10 14.40 18.25
N ASN A 7 12.87 13.10 18.03
CA ASN A 7 13.93 12.08 18.05
C ASN A 7 13.81 11.18 16.83
N LEU A 8 14.61 11.47 15.80
CA LEU A 8 14.62 10.75 14.52
C LEU A 8 15.91 9.97 14.34
N CYS A 9 15.79 8.79 13.74
CA CYS A 9 16.95 8.05 13.27
C CYS A 9 17.71 8.84 12.19
N LYS A 10 19.01 9.08 12.41
CA LYS A 10 19.85 9.81 11.47
C LYS A 10 19.99 9.12 10.10
N LYS A 11 19.83 7.79 10.05
CA LYS A 11 19.94 7.01 8.82
C LYS A 11 18.60 6.93 8.08
N CYS A 12 17.55 6.42 8.70
CA CYS A 12 16.31 6.05 8.00
C CYS A 12 15.09 6.92 8.33
N GLN A 13 15.26 7.95 9.15
CA GLN A 13 14.23 8.92 9.53
C GLN A 13 13.04 8.36 10.34
N LEU A 14 13.07 7.10 10.80
CA LEU A 14 12.07 6.62 11.77
C LEU A 14 12.17 7.41 13.05
N GLN A 15 11.03 7.74 13.65
CA GLN A 15 10.97 8.31 14.97
C GLN A 15 11.08 7.23 16.05
N GLU A 16 11.51 7.63 17.23
CA GLU A 16 11.38 6.80 18.42
C GLU A 16 9.89 6.50 18.68
N ASP A 17 9.57 5.24 18.90
CA ASP A 17 8.21 4.74 18.93
C ASP A 17 8.13 3.56 19.91
N SER A 18 7.59 3.81 21.08
CA SER A 18 7.46 2.78 22.12
C SER A 18 6.46 1.68 21.75
N PHE A 19 5.46 2.02 20.95
CA PHE A 19 4.44 1.07 20.53
C PHE A 19 5.04 -0.04 19.65
N HIS A 20 5.84 0.33 18.62
CA HIS A 20 6.52 -0.62 17.76
C HIS A 20 7.91 -1.05 18.30
N GLY A 21 8.27 -0.65 19.51
CA GLY A 21 9.56 -0.98 20.10
C GLY A 21 10.76 -0.31 19.43
N ILE A 22 10.55 0.79 18.70
CA ILE A 22 11.61 1.54 18.04
C ILE A 22 12.30 2.46 19.06
N LYS A 23 13.59 2.20 19.33
CA LYS A 23 14.43 3.00 20.23
C LYS A 23 15.56 3.64 19.44
N ILE A 24 15.92 4.87 19.81
CA ILE A 24 17.08 5.57 19.24
C ILE A 24 18.25 5.46 20.24
N ASN A 25 19.37 4.94 19.78
CA ASN A 25 20.58 4.79 20.61
C ASN A 25 21.40 6.09 20.70
N GLY A 26 22.46 6.07 21.54
CA GLY A 26 23.34 7.23 21.72
C GLY A 26 24.07 7.70 20.44
N GLN A 27 24.14 6.88 19.40
CA GLN A 27 24.70 7.25 18.09
C GLN A 27 23.63 7.90 17.17
N GLY A 28 22.38 7.93 17.59
CA GLY A 28 21.26 8.47 16.82
C GLY A 28 20.71 7.48 15.79
N LEU A 29 20.93 6.17 15.96
CA LEU A 29 20.41 5.12 15.10
C LEU A 29 19.23 4.41 15.77
N CYS A 30 18.18 4.13 15.00
CA CYS A 30 17.06 3.33 15.51
C CYS A 30 17.45 1.84 15.65
N SER A 31 16.67 1.11 16.47
CA SER A 31 16.87 -0.31 16.74
C SER A 31 16.93 -1.16 15.46
N LEU A 32 16.21 -0.79 14.41
CA LEU A 32 16.26 -1.48 13.12
C LEU A 32 17.57 -1.20 12.36
N CYS A 33 18.01 0.07 12.28
CA CYS A 33 19.25 0.43 11.61
C CYS A 33 20.49 -0.10 12.32
N PHE A 34 20.41 -0.28 13.63
CA PHE A 34 21.52 -0.84 14.41
C PHE A 34 21.66 -2.36 14.21
N LYS A 35 20.55 -3.07 14.04
CA LYS A 35 20.54 -4.53 13.84
C LYS A 35 20.90 -4.93 12.40
N THR A 36 20.62 -4.08 11.41
CA THR A 36 20.82 -4.42 9.99
C THR A 36 22.16 -3.89 9.50
N SER A 37 23.11 -4.78 9.24
CA SER A 37 24.45 -4.41 8.76
C SER A 37 24.49 -4.20 7.24
N GLU A 38 23.90 -5.08 6.44
CA GLU A 38 23.87 -5.00 4.98
C GLU A 38 22.54 -5.52 4.43
N PRO A 39 22.07 -4.99 3.29
CA PRO A 39 20.91 -5.55 2.61
C PRO A 39 21.22 -6.98 2.10
N PRO A 40 20.26 -7.89 2.09
CA PRO A 40 20.46 -9.26 1.63
C PRO A 40 20.87 -9.30 0.14
N LYS A 41 21.90 -10.10 -0.16
CA LYS A 41 22.31 -10.34 -1.55
C LYS A 41 21.30 -11.28 -2.21
N ARG A 42 20.72 -10.82 -3.34
CA ARG A 42 19.77 -11.59 -4.13
C ARG A 42 20.41 -12.06 -5.43
N ASN A 43 20.16 -13.28 -5.80
CA ASN A 43 20.49 -13.78 -7.14
C ASN A 43 19.39 -13.39 -8.13
N TRP A 44 19.50 -12.19 -8.70
CA TRP A 44 18.49 -11.65 -9.61
C TRP A 44 18.30 -12.50 -10.87
N ASP A 45 19.35 -13.16 -11.37
CA ASP A 45 19.27 -14.00 -12.56
C ASP A 45 18.36 -15.23 -12.33
N ASP A 46 18.48 -15.88 -11.16
CA ASP A 46 17.65 -17.02 -10.84
C ASP A 46 16.21 -16.61 -10.51
N LEU A 47 16.04 -15.47 -9.84
CA LEU A 47 14.71 -14.91 -9.57
C LEU A 47 14.00 -14.53 -10.88
N GLN A 48 14.71 -13.90 -11.83
CA GLN A 48 14.17 -13.56 -13.13
C GLN A 48 13.79 -14.80 -13.93
N LYS A 49 14.63 -15.84 -13.97
CA LYS A 49 14.31 -17.12 -14.63
C LYS A 49 13.06 -17.78 -14.04
N SER A 50 12.94 -17.78 -12.70
CA SER A 50 11.75 -18.29 -12.03
C SER A 50 10.48 -17.51 -12.42
N PHE A 51 10.58 -16.20 -12.56
CA PHE A 51 9.49 -15.36 -13.03
C PHE A 51 9.13 -15.67 -14.49
N GLU A 52 10.12 -15.75 -15.38
CA GLU A 52 9.92 -16.07 -16.80
C GLU A 52 9.25 -17.43 -16.99
N ALA A 53 9.64 -18.42 -16.21
CA ALA A 53 8.98 -19.74 -16.22
C ALA A 53 7.49 -19.67 -15.84
N LYS A 54 7.12 -18.80 -14.88
CA LYS A 54 5.70 -18.57 -14.53
C LYS A 54 4.93 -17.96 -15.71
N LEU A 55 5.54 -17.02 -16.44
CA LEU A 55 4.91 -16.40 -17.61
C LEU A 55 4.74 -17.41 -18.76
N ASP A 56 5.75 -18.24 -19.00
CA ASP A 56 5.72 -19.25 -20.06
C ASP A 56 4.62 -20.29 -19.84
N ASN A 57 4.32 -20.64 -18.60
CA ASN A 57 3.26 -21.58 -18.24
C ASN A 57 1.84 -21.09 -18.62
N VAL A 58 1.66 -19.78 -18.83
CA VAL A 58 0.35 -19.19 -19.16
C VAL A 58 0.28 -18.59 -20.56
N ARG A 59 1.33 -18.74 -21.36
CA ARG A 59 1.38 -18.24 -22.73
C ARG A 59 0.22 -18.78 -23.57
N GLY A 60 -0.44 -17.88 -24.29
CA GLY A 60 -1.58 -18.23 -25.13
C GLY A 60 -2.87 -18.56 -24.37
N HIS A 61 -2.91 -18.36 -23.06
CA HIS A 61 -4.14 -18.55 -22.27
C HIS A 61 -5.19 -17.49 -22.62
N LEU A 62 -6.41 -17.91 -22.83
CA LEU A 62 -7.54 -17.04 -23.20
C LEU A 62 -8.50 -16.89 -22.03
N PRO A 63 -9.15 -15.69 -21.87
CA PRO A 63 -9.06 -14.49 -22.75
C PRO A 63 -7.80 -13.67 -22.53
N TYR A 64 -7.14 -13.78 -21.37
CA TYR A 64 -5.92 -13.06 -21.02
C TYR A 64 -4.95 -13.97 -20.27
N GLU A 65 -3.65 -13.74 -20.47
CA GLU A 65 -2.58 -14.43 -19.76
C GLU A 65 -2.44 -13.94 -18.31
N GLY A 66 -2.86 -12.70 -18.04
CA GLY A 66 -2.82 -12.13 -16.70
C GLY A 66 -3.70 -10.88 -16.54
N MET A 67 -3.98 -10.55 -15.29
CA MET A 67 -4.64 -9.31 -14.87
C MET A 67 -3.65 -8.45 -14.10
N ILE A 68 -3.57 -7.15 -14.40
CA ILE A 68 -2.72 -6.20 -13.65
C ILE A 68 -3.60 -5.35 -12.74
N MET A 69 -3.27 -5.31 -11.44
CA MET A 69 -3.81 -4.33 -10.51
C MET A 69 -3.20 -2.96 -10.79
N MET A 70 -3.96 -2.09 -11.46
CA MET A 70 -3.52 -0.75 -11.88
C MET A 70 -3.96 0.30 -10.87
N SER A 71 -3.02 0.73 -10.02
CA SER A 71 -3.27 1.77 -9.00
C SER A 71 -3.01 3.20 -9.48
N GLY A 72 -2.58 3.40 -10.74
CA GLY A 72 -2.17 4.72 -11.25
C GLY A 72 -0.85 5.26 -10.66
N GLY A 73 -0.23 4.52 -9.75
CA GLY A 73 1.10 4.83 -9.19
C GLY A 73 2.23 4.38 -10.12
N LYS A 74 3.45 4.90 -9.88
CA LYS A 74 4.65 4.59 -10.68
C LYS A 74 4.95 3.09 -10.77
N ASP A 75 4.71 2.37 -9.67
CA ASP A 75 5.08 0.94 -9.57
C ASP A 75 4.17 0.08 -10.45
N SER A 76 2.85 0.26 -10.38
CA SER A 76 1.91 -0.43 -11.27
C SER A 76 2.10 -0.05 -12.74
N ALA A 77 2.43 1.22 -13.01
CA ALA A 77 2.74 1.71 -14.35
C ALA A 77 3.99 1.04 -14.93
N TYR A 78 5.07 1.00 -14.16
CA TYR A 78 6.31 0.36 -14.58
C TYR A 78 6.14 -1.15 -14.79
N MET A 79 5.44 -1.81 -13.88
CA MET A 79 5.09 -3.23 -14.00
C MET A 79 4.32 -3.50 -15.30
N ALA A 80 3.32 -2.69 -15.61
CA ALA A 80 2.55 -2.80 -16.84
C ALA A 80 3.45 -2.64 -18.08
N ASN A 81 4.34 -1.65 -18.07
CA ASN A 81 5.31 -1.42 -19.13
C ASN A 81 6.23 -2.63 -19.34
N LEU A 82 6.77 -3.16 -18.23
CA LEU A 82 7.65 -4.34 -18.24
C LEU A 82 6.94 -5.56 -18.86
N LEU A 83 5.75 -5.88 -18.37
CA LEU A 83 5.01 -7.07 -18.81
C LEU A 83 4.55 -6.95 -20.28
N LYS A 84 4.14 -5.77 -20.70
CA LYS A 84 3.72 -5.54 -22.10
C LYS A 84 4.89 -5.46 -23.06
N LYS A 85 5.90 -4.61 -22.78
CA LYS A 85 6.96 -4.33 -23.76
C LYS A 85 8.07 -5.38 -23.76
N LYS A 86 8.54 -5.80 -22.58
CA LYS A 86 9.61 -6.81 -22.49
C LYS A 86 9.08 -8.22 -22.71
N TYR A 87 7.95 -8.56 -22.09
CA TYR A 87 7.43 -9.93 -22.10
C TYR A 87 6.28 -10.15 -23.08
N GLY A 88 5.73 -9.11 -23.72
CA GLY A 88 4.71 -9.22 -24.76
C GLY A 88 3.41 -9.88 -24.31
N MET A 89 3.06 -9.76 -23.02
CA MET A 89 1.90 -10.45 -22.46
C MET A 89 0.56 -9.86 -22.92
N ASN A 90 -0.44 -10.73 -23.08
CA ASN A 90 -1.83 -10.35 -23.27
C ASN A 90 -2.49 -10.13 -21.91
N LEU A 91 -2.74 -8.86 -21.54
CA LEU A 91 -3.11 -8.44 -20.20
C LEU A 91 -4.42 -7.67 -20.17
N LEU A 92 -5.15 -7.83 -19.04
CA LEU A 92 -6.28 -6.99 -18.64
C LEU A 92 -5.85 -6.07 -17.49
N ALA A 93 -6.02 -4.77 -17.64
CA ALA A 93 -5.83 -3.83 -16.52
C ALA A 93 -7.08 -3.80 -15.63
N PHE A 94 -6.90 -3.96 -14.31
CA PHE A 94 -7.95 -3.90 -13.32
C PHE A 94 -7.73 -2.74 -12.37
N ILE A 95 -8.57 -1.72 -12.49
CA ILE A 95 -8.52 -0.49 -11.71
C ILE A 95 -9.59 -0.59 -10.63
N ILE A 96 -9.19 -0.57 -9.36
CA ILE A 96 -10.12 -0.65 -8.24
C ILE A 96 -10.28 0.73 -7.61
N ASP A 97 -11.50 1.25 -7.64
CA ASP A 97 -11.88 2.47 -6.94
C ASP A 97 -12.41 2.12 -5.54
N ASN A 98 -11.59 2.41 -4.55
CA ASN A 98 -11.94 2.23 -3.14
C ASN A 98 -12.83 3.37 -2.59
N ASN A 99 -13.25 4.31 -3.43
CA ASN A 99 -14.02 5.53 -3.16
C ASN A 99 -13.23 6.68 -2.49
N TYR A 100 -11.93 6.52 -2.21
CA TYR A 100 -11.10 7.51 -1.51
C TYR A 100 -9.81 7.85 -2.24
N GLU A 101 -9.64 7.39 -3.46
CA GLU A 101 -8.53 7.81 -4.32
C GLU A 101 -8.75 9.22 -4.87
N TYR A 102 -7.66 9.92 -5.19
CA TYR A 102 -7.71 11.15 -5.96
C TYR A 102 -8.03 10.86 -7.43
N PRO A 103 -8.76 11.76 -8.13
CA PRO A 103 -9.08 11.56 -9.56
C PRO A 103 -7.87 11.30 -10.44
N GLU A 104 -6.75 11.97 -10.15
CA GLU A 104 -5.48 11.83 -10.89
C GLU A 104 -4.95 10.40 -10.90
N THR A 105 -5.33 9.59 -9.90
CA THR A 105 -5.01 8.16 -9.82
C THR A 105 -5.63 7.40 -10.99
N PHE A 106 -6.90 7.65 -11.24
CA PHE A 106 -7.65 6.99 -12.33
C PHE A 106 -7.20 7.50 -13.69
N ASP A 107 -6.95 8.81 -13.83
CA ASP A 107 -6.47 9.41 -15.06
C ASP A 107 -5.13 8.78 -15.48
N ASN A 108 -4.20 8.63 -14.55
CA ASN A 108 -2.94 7.94 -14.78
C ASN A 108 -3.17 6.47 -15.20
N ALA A 109 -3.99 5.72 -14.45
CA ALA A 109 -4.23 4.30 -14.72
C ALA A 109 -4.83 4.06 -16.12
N MET A 110 -5.82 4.87 -16.50
CA MET A 110 -6.47 4.79 -17.80
C MET A 110 -5.53 5.23 -18.94
N THR A 111 -4.77 6.30 -18.75
CA THR A 111 -3.78 6.76 -19.73
C THR A 111 -2.73 5.67 -20.00
N ILE A 112 -2.22 5.04 -18.95
CA ILE A 112 -1.23 3.95 -19.07
C ILE A 112 -1.83 2.76 -19.81
N ALA A 113 -3.05 2.35 -19.45
CA ALA A 113 -3.72 1.24 -20.13
C ALA A 113 -3.89 1.51 -21.62
N GLN A 114 -4.29 2.73 -22.01
CA GLN A 114 -4.40 3.16 -23.41
C GLN A 114 -3.05 3.17 -24.13
N LYS A 115 -2.01 3.74 -23.51
CA LYS A 115 -0.65 3.79 -24.08
C LYS A 115 -0.04 2.42 -24.35
N LEU A 116 -0.41 1.44 -23.53
CA LEU A 116 0.07 0.06 -23.64
C LEU A 116 -0.88 -0.86 -24.41
N ASP A 117 -1.90 -0.31 -25.05
CA ASP A 117 -2.94 -1.07 -25.76
C ASP A 117 -3.50 -2.21 -24.92
N MET A 118 -3.90 -1.88 -23.70
CA MET A 118 -4.51 -2.83 -22.75
C MET A 118 -5.97 -2.46 -22.55
N PRO A 119 -6.91 -3.41 -22.69
CA PRO A 119 -8.25 -3.23 -22.18
C PRO A 119 -8.23 -3.08 -20.66
N TYR A 120 -9.20 -2.34 -20.11
CA TYR A 120 -9.30 -2.17 -18.66
C TYR A 120 -10.72 -2.27 -18.14
N ILE A 121 -10.82 -2.66 -16.87
CA ILE A 121 -12.05 -2.60 -16.07
C ILE A 121 -11.81 -1.62 -14.93
N LEU A 122 -12.71 -0.63 -14.78
CA LEU A 122 -12.80 0.22 -13.59
C LEU A 122 -13.91 -0.34 -12.68
N TYR A 123 -13.51 -0.91 -11.56
CA TYR A 123 -14.41 -1.49 -10.57
C TYR A 123 -14.53 -0.58 -9.36
N ARG A 124 -15.74 -0.10 -9.10
CA ARG A 124 -16.05 0.69 -7.90
C ARG A 124 -16.95 -0.12 -6.97
N GLN A 125 -16.49 -0.31 -5.75
CA GLN A 125 -17.28 -0.94 -4.71
C GLN A 125 -18.37 0.01 -4.19
N ASN A 126 -19.42 -0.54 -3.60
CA ASN A 126 -20.53 0.23 -3.02
C ASN A 126 -20.03 1.27 -2.01
N PRO A 127 -20.27 2.58 -2.24
CA PRO A 127 -19.69 3.64 -1.39
C PRO A 127 -20.16 3.57 0.06
N LYS A 128 -21.38 3.12 0.32
CA LYS A 128 -21.90 2.97 1.69
C LYS A 128 -21.20 1.85 2.44
N LEU A 129 -20.94 0.73 1.78
CA LEU A 129 -20.19 -0.38 2.37
C LEU A 129 -18.72 0.00 2.64
N MET A 130 -18.06 0.65 1.67
CA MET A 130 -16.69 1.10 1.84
C MET A 130 -16.56 2.11 2.97
N ARG A 131 -17.50 3.04 3.12
CA ARG A 131 -17.55 3.96 4.25
C ARG A 131 -17.64 3.22 5.59
N GLN A 132 -18.52 2.24 5.69
CA GLN A 132 -18.67 1.43 6.91
C GLN A 132 -17.42 0.61 7.20
N TYR A 133 -16.80 0.04 6.17
CA TYR A 133 -15.58 -0.74 6.29
C TYR A 133 -14.41 0.13 6.79
N TYR A 134 -14.17 1.28 6.17
CA TYR A 134 -13.10 2.17 6.61
C TYR A 134 -13.37 2.79 8.00
N LYS A 135 -14.63 3.16 8.30
CA LYS A 135 -14.96 3.56 9.66
C LYS A 135 -14.59 2.48 10.68
N PHE A 136 -14.94 1.22 10.39
CA PHE A 136 -14.58 0.09 11.23
C PHE A 136 -13.05 -0.03 11.38
N LEU A 137 -12.30 0.01 10.29
CA LEU A 137 -10.84 -0.09 10.33
C LEU A 137 -10.17 1.04 11.13
N PHE A 138 -10.71 2.25 11.10
CA PHE A 138 -10.17 3.37 11.86
C PHE A 138 -10.58 3.37 13.34
N CYS A 139 -11.73 2.82 13.68
CA CYS A 139 -12.35 2.99 15.00
C CYS A 139 -12.41 1.69 15.81
N GLU A 140 -12.13 0.54 15.21
CA GLU A 140 -12.14 -0.73 15.95
C GLU A 140 -10.96 -0.80 16.91
N GLU A 141 -11.24 -1.07 18.17
CA GLU A 141 -10.26 -1.02 19.24
C GLU A 141 -9.08 -1.97 19.03
N THR A 142 -9.35 -3.18 18.55
CA THR A 142 -8.32 -4.20 18.32
C THR A 142 -7.47 -3.96 17.08
N LEU A 143 -7.97 -3.18 16.11
CA LEU A 143 -7.33 -2.96 14.83
C LEU A 143 -6.73 -1.56 14.71
N SER A 144 -7.28 -0.56 15.42
CA SER A 144 -6.97 0.84 15.20
C SER A 144 -6.27 1.54 16.34
N GLN A 145 -6.52 1.16 17.60
CA GLN A 145 -5.97 1.93 18.72
C GLN A 145 -4.47 1.83 18.85
N GLN A 146 -3.90 0.76 18.33
CA GLN A 146 -2.51 0.47 18.55
C GLN A 146 -1.59 1.24 17.60
N ASP A 147 -1.95 1.40 16.33
CA ASP A 147 -1.13 2.13 15.34
C ASP A 147 -1.94 3.07 14.45
N CYS A 148 -3.02 3.61 14.99
CA CYS A 148 -4.03 4.40 14.28
C CYS A 148 -4.67 3.65 13.12
N GLY A 149 -4.79 2.34 13.29
CA GLY A 149 -5.41 1.47 12.34
C GLY A 149 -4.47 0.94 11.27
N GLN A 150 -4.35 -0.33 11.21
CA GLN A 150 -3.69 -1.03 10.09
C GLN A 150 -4.53 -0.91 8.81
N VAL A 151 -5.10 0.28 8.57
CA VAL A 151 -6.07 0.55 7.50
C VAL A 151 -5.53 0.17 6.14
N CYS A 152 -4.29 0.58 5.84
CA CYS A 152 -3.68 0.26 4.55
C CYS A 152 -3.39 -1.23 4.39
N THR A 153 -2.99 -1.90 5.47
CA THR A 153 -2.74 -3.34 5.46
C THR A 153 -4.02 -4.12 5.12
N PHE A 154 -5.12 -3.82 5.79
CA PHE A 154 -6.41 -4.48 5.51
C PHE A 154 -7.02 -4.04 4.18
N CYS A 155 -6.87 -2.76 3.80
CA CYS A 155 -7.29 -2.27 2.50
C CYS A 155 -6.53 -2.97 1.36
N GLY A 156 -5.21 -3.09 1.45
CA GLY A 156 -4.40 -3.79 0.45
C GLY A 156 -4.85 -5.24 0.25
N ARG A 157 -5.09 -5.96 1.35
CA ARG A 157 -5.63 -7.33 1.29
C ARG A 157 -7.01 -7.39 0.65
N PHE A 158 -7.89 -6.43 0.97
CA PHE A 158 -9.18 -6.31 0.32
C PHE A 158 -9.07 -6.09 -1.19
N LEU A 159 -8.17 -5.20 -1.64
CA LEU A 159 -7.96 -4.91 -3.05
C LEU A 159 -7.41 -6.15 -3.79
N VAL A 160 -6.43 -6.82 -3.22
CA VAL A 160 -5.86 -8.06 -3.78
C VAL A 160 -6.92 -9.14 -3.90
N ARG A 161 -7.73 -9.33 -2.84
CA ARG A 161 -8.83 -10.31 -2.85
C ARG A 161 -9.83 -9.99 -3.96
N THR A 162 -10.26 -8.75 -4.08
CA THR A 162 -11.17 -8.32 -5.13
C THR A 162 -10.62 -8.62 -6.52
N ALA A 163 -9.34 -8.29 -6.78
CA ALA A 163 -8.70 -8.55 -8.07
C ALA A 163 -8.62 -10.05 -8.39
N THR A 164 -8.23 -10.86 -7.42
CA THR A 164 -8.10 -12.32 -7.62
C THR A 164 -9.44 -13.00 -7.84
N ASP A 165 -10.51 -12.54 -7.19
CA ASP A 165 -11.85 -13.06 -7.43
C ASP A 165 -12.38 -12.71 -8.82
N PHE A 166 -12.10 -11.49 -9.29
CA PHE A 166 -12.40 -11.10 -10.67
C PHE A 166 -11.62 -11.93 -11.68
N ALA A 167 -10.31 -12.09 -11.49
CA ALA A 167 -9.47 -12.91 -12.35
C ALA A 167 -9.99 -14.33 -12.44
N ARG A 168 -10.34 -14.92 -11.29
CA ARG A 168 -10.92 -16.26 -11.24
C ARG A 168 -12.24 -16.35 -12.00
N SER A 169 -13.14 -15.38 -11.83
CA SER A 169 -14.44 -15.38 -12.52
C SER A 169 -14.32 -15.27 -14.03
N MET A 170 -13.22 -14.67 -14.50
CA MET A 170 -12.90 -14.52 -15.92
C MET A 170 -11.97 -15.62 -16.45
N GLY A 171 -11.56 -16.58 -15.61
CA GLY A 171 -10.63 -17.63 -16.01
C GLY A 171 -9.19 -17.13 -16.26
N ILE A 172 -8.79 -16.01 -15.67
CA ILE A 172 -7.44 -15.44 -15.82
C ILE A 172 -6.50 -16.09 -14.79
N PRO A 173 -5.39 -16.70 -15.19
CA PRO A 173 -4.56 -17.50 -14.29
C PRO A 173 -3.65 -16.70 -13.36
N LEU A 174 -3.15 -15.53 -13.80
CA LEU A 174 -2.22 -14.70 -13.03
C LEU A 174 -2.82 -13.34 -12.67
N VAL A 175 -2.57 -12.89 -11.45
CA VAL A 175 -2.81 -11.50 -11.02
C VAL A 175 -1.48 -10.88 -10.64
N PHE A 176 -1.13 -9.77 -11.30
CA PHE A 176 0.09 -9.03 -11.03
C PHE A 176 -0.19 -7.84 -10.13
N SER A 177 0.58 -7.72 -9.06
CA SER A 177 0.51 -6.60 -8.12
C SER A 177 1.82 -5.83 -8.08
N GLY A 178 1.74 -4.51 -8.23
CA GLY A 178 2.90 -3.61 -8.23
C GLY A 178 3.42 -3.24 -6.85
N HIS A 179 3.09 -4.00 -5.81
CA HIS A 179 3.69 -3.78 -4.50
C HIS A 179 5.19 -4.00 -4.55
N ASN A 180 5.94 -3.06 -4.00
CA ASN A 180 7.38 -3.19 -3.87
C ASN A 180 7.75 -4.17 -2.73
N PRO A 181 8.99 -4.64 -2.65
CA PRO A 181 9.40 -5.62 -1.63
C PRO A 181 9.13 -5.15 -0.19
N ASP A 182 9.28 -3.85 0.08
CA ASP A 182 9.06 -3.27 1.40
C ASP A 182 7.58 -3.23 1.78
N GLN A 183 6.70 -2.93 0.83
CA GLN A 183 5.25 -2.99 1.03
C GLN A 183 4.74 -4.41 1.26
N ILE A 184 5.29 -5.38 0.54
CA ILE A 184 4.94 -6.81 0.74
C ILE A 184 5.32 -7.25 2.14
N PHE A 185 6.50 -6.86 2.61
CA PHE A 185 6.96 -7.13 3.96
C PHE A 185 6.01 -6.51 5.01
N LEU A 186 5.60 -5.25 4.83
CA LEU A 186 4.70 -4.57 5.76
C LEU A 186 3.26 -5.11 5.75
N MET A 187 2.83 -5.78 4.68
CA MET A 187 1.56 -6.49 4.65
C MET A 187 1.59 -7.81 5.44
N GLY A 188 2.77 -8.31 5.78
CA GLY A 188 2.95 -9.40 6.75
C GLY A 188 2.69 -8.90 8.18
N GLU A 189 2.39 -9.78 9.10
CA GLU A 189 2.08 -9.43 10.50
C GLU A 189 3.29 -9.02 11.35
N SER A 190 4.50 -9.04 10.80
CA SER A 190 5.75 -8.78 11.51
C SER A 190 6.47 -7.57 10.95
N ILE A 191 6.73 -6.59 11.82
CA ILE A 191 7.63 -5.46 11.57
C ILE A 191 9.10 -5.89 11.77
N GLU A 192 9.34 -7.13 12.17
CA GLU A 192 10.68 -7.66 12.36
C GLU A 192 11.41 -7.72 11.02
N THR A 193 12.53 -7.03 10.98
CA THR A 193 13.50 -7.12 9.90
C THR A 193 14.25 -8.44 9.99
N ASP A 194 13.63 -9.51 9.55
CA ASP A 194 14.35 -10.74 9.25
C ASP A 194 14.94 -10.59 7.84
N PRO A 195 16.27 -10.48 7.69
CA PRO A 195 16.90 -10.36 6.38
C PRO A 195 16.58 -11.51 5.45
N GLU A 196 16.31 -12.71 5.98
CA GLU A 196 15.91 -13.88 5.19
C GLU A 196 14.48 -13.75 4.68
N ARG A 197 13.58 -13.10 5.43
CA ARG A 197 12.22 -12.79 4.97
C ARG A 197 12.17 -11.74 3.86
N LEU A 198 13.15 -10.85 3.78
CA LEU A 198 13.28 -9.91 2.66
C LEU A 198 13.67 -10.61 1.36
N THR A 199 14.18 -11.84 1.43
CA THR A 199 14.69 -12.51 0.25
C THR A 199 13.60 -13.11 -0.64
N ILE A 200 12.53 -13.68 -0.10
CA ILE A 200 11.41 -14.21 -0.89
C ILE A 200 10.19 -14.37 0.04
N MET A 201 9.40 -13.34 0.26
CA MET A 201 8.06 -13.58 0.76
C MET A 201 7.21 -14.02 -0.44
N GLU A 202 7.01 -15.29 -0.58
CA GLU A 202 5.89 -15.81 -1.34
C GLU A 202 4.62 -15.46 -0.53
N PHE A 203 3.99 -14.36 -0.91
CA PHE A 203 2.63 -14.10 -0.50
C PHE A 203 1.76 -15.14 -1.19
N THR A 204 1.44 -16.20 -0.47
CA THR A 204 0.51 -17.18 -1.00
C THR A 204 -0.91 -16.58 -0.98
N MET A 205 -1.72 -16.98 -1.93
CA MET A 205 -3.14 -16.61 -1.95
C MET A 205 -3.87 -17.02 -0.67
N GLU A 206 -3.40 -18.06 -0.03
CA GLU A 206 -3.91 -18.55 1.25
C GLU A 206 -3.65 -17.54 2.37
N MET A 207 -2.44 -16.97 2.45
CA MET A 207 -2.15 -15.91 3.43
C MET A 207 -3.03 -14.68 3.24
N VAL A 208 -3.24 -14.24 1.98
CA VAL A 208 -4.13 -13.12 1.67
C VAL A 208 -5.56 -13.44 2.10
N ALA A 209 -6.05 -14.64 1.81
CA ALA A 209 -7.38 -15.10 2.17
C ALA A 209 -7.55 -15.15 3.70
N GLU A 210 -6.61 -15.75 4.42
CA GLU A 210 -6.65 -15.90 5.88
C GLU A 210 -6.69 -14.54 6.58
N ASN A 211 -5.82 -13.62 6.20
CA ASN A 211 -5.74 -12.31 6.81
C ASN A 211 -6.97 -11.44 6.48
N THR A 212 -7.50 -11.55 5.25
CA THR A 212 -8.76 -10.89 4.88
C THR A 212 -9.90 -11.48 5.70
N GLN A 213 -9.94 -12.78 5.88
CA GLN A 213 -10.96 -13.47 6.65
C GLN A 213 -10.95 -13.01 8.13
N LYS A 214 -9.79 -12.91 8.78
CA LYS A 214 -9.68 -12.39 10.16
C LYS A 214 -10.26 -10.98 10.29
N ALA A 215 -9.95 -10.08 9.36
CA ALA A 215 -10.51 -8.73 9.35
C ALA A 215 -12.02 -8.73 9.13
N LEU A 216 -12.53 -9.58 8.24
CA LEU A 216 -13.95 -9.72 7.97
C LEU A 216 -14.70 -10.32 9.15
N GLU A 217 -14.14 -11.30 9.83
CA GLU A 217 -14.72 -11.90 11.04
C GLU A 217 -14.83 -10.87 12.17
N ALA A 218 -13.81 -10.05 12.37
CA ALA A 218 -13.85 -8.95 13.32
C ALA A 218 -14.96 -7.95 12.96
N TRP A 219 -15.07 -7.57 11.68
CA TRP A 219 -16.13 -6.69 11.21
C TRP A 219 -17.52 -7.33 11.27
N ALA A 220 -17.65 -8.62 10.97
CA ALA A 220 -18.90 -9.38 11.05
C ALA A 220 -19.48 -9.41 12.46
N LYS A 221 -18.66 -9.38 13.51
CA LYS A 221 -19.13 -9.28 14.91
C LYS A 221 -19.91 -8.00 15.17
N THR A 222 -19.55 -6.92 14.49
CA THR A 222 -20.18 -5.60 14.63
C THR A 222 -21.26 -5.34 13.58
N THR A 223 -21.16 -5.98 12.40
CA THR A 223 -22.02 -5.67 11.25
C THR A 223 -22.26 -6.91 10.34
N PRO A 224 -22.90 -7.98 10.85
CA PRO A 224 -22.97 -9.28 10.15
C PRO A 224 -23.51 -9.21 8.71
N ALA A 225 -24.53 -8.36 8.47
CA ALA A 225 -25.20 -8.27 7.17
C ALA A 225 -24.37 -7.62 6.05
N ASN A 226 -23.20 -7.05 6.36
CA ASN A 226 -22.40 -6.32 5.36
C ASN A 226 -21.26 -7.16 4.78
N VAL A 227 -20.81 -8.19 5.49
CA VAL A 227 -19.71 -9.05 5.03
C VAL A 227 -20.04 -9.76 3.72
N ASP A 228 -21.19 -10.41 3.65
CA ASP A 228 -21.65 -11.12 2.43
C ASP A 228 -21.86 -10.18 1.24
N ARG A 229 -22.18 -8.92 1.50
CA ARG A 229 -22.36 -7.91 0.45
C ARG A 229 -21.03 -7.36 -0.07
N LEU A 230 -20.01 -7.29 0.78
CA LEU A 230 -18.67 -6.85 0.39
C LEU A 230 -17.94 -7.99 -0.33
N PHE A 231 -18.09 -9.21 0.17
CA PHE A 231 -17.50 -10.43 -0.38
C PHE A 231 -18.56 -11.53 -0.48
N PRO A 232 -19.35 -11.56 -1.56
CA PRO A 232 -20.27 -12.67 -1.78
C PRO A 232 -19.45 -13.95 -1.86
N GLN A 233 -19.83 -14.94 -1.06
CA GLN A 233 -19.16 -16.23 -0.82
C GLN A 233 -18.02 -16.57 -1.78
N ILE A 234 -16.78 -16.34 -1.33
CA ILE A 234 -15.62 -16.53 -2.18
C ILE A 234 -15.04 -17.90 -1.86
N LEU A 235 -15.33 -18.84 -2.71
CA LEU A 235 -14.59 -20.09 -2.74
C LEU A 235 -13.12 -19.77 -2.93
N ALA A 236 -12.23 -20.42 -2.17
CA ALA A 236 -10.79 -20.26 -2.34
C ALA A 236 -10.44 -20.35 -3.82
N PRO A 237 -9.69 -19.39 -4.37
CA PRO A 237 -9.39 -19.37 -5.79
C PRO A 237 -8.49 -20.55 -6.12
N LYS A 238 -9.10 -21.59 -6.65
CA LYS A 238 -8.32 -22.64 -7.31
C LYS A 238 -7.93 -22.05 -8.67
N ASN A 239 -6.64 -22.07 -8.99
CA ASN A 239 -6.08 -21.72 -10.29
C ASN A 239 -5.84 -20.23 -10.59
N VAL A 240 -5.73 -19.36 -9.60
CA VAL A 240 -5.23 -17.98 -9.77
C VAL A 240 -4.00 -17.80 -8.91
N GLU A 241 -2.89 -17.40 -9.50
CA GLU A 241 -1.65 -17.09 -8.80
C GLU A 241 -1.48 -15.58 -8.67
N LEU A 242 -1.21 -15.10 -7.45
CA LEU A 242 -0.81 -13.71 -7.21
C LEU A 242 0.70 -13.58 -7.35
N VAL A 243 1.13 -12.69 -8.24
CA VAL A 243 2.54 -12.49 -8.56
C VAL A 243 2.95 -11.06 -8.23
N PHE A 244 4.09 -10.93 -7.55
CA PHE A 244 4.73 -9.65 -7.24
C PHE A 244 6.03 -9.52 -8.06
N PRO A 245 6.00 -8.88 -9.24
CA PRO A 245 7.17 -8.83 -10.11
C PRO A 245 8.42 -8.22 -9.46
N PHE A 246 8.25 -7.25 -8.54
CA PHE A 246 9.39 -6.62 -7.85
C PHE A 246 10.08 -7.51 -6.81
N GLN A 247 9.61 -8.71 -6.58
CA GLN A 247 10.38 -9.74 -5.88
C GLN A 247 11.42 -10.41 -6.78
N HIS A 248 11.25 -10.31 -8.10
CA HIS A 248 12.05 -10.97 -9.12
C HIS A 248 13.01 -10.03 -9.86
N PHE A 249 12.89 -8.70 -9.63
CA PHE A 249 13.71 -7.68 -10.28
C PHE A 249 14.22 -6.67 -9.25
N PRO A 250 15.39 -6.04 -9.50
CA PRO A 250 15.84 -4.91 -8.69
C PRO A 250 14.79 -3.81 -8.65
N TYR A 251 14.49 -3.33 -7.45
CA TYR A 251 13.58 -2.20 -7.27
C TYR A 251 14.35 -0.89 -7.29
N GLU A 252 14.22 -0.14 -8.38
CA GLU A 252 14.95 1.11 -8.66
C GLU A 252 13.95 2.26 -8.87
N PRO A 253 13.39 2.85 -7.79
CA PRO A 253 12.24 3.76 -7.87
C PRO A 253 12.49 5.00 -8.74
N GLU A 254 13.70 5.56 -8.75
CA GLU A 254 14.03 6.74 -9.58
C GLU A 254 14.05 6.40 -11.08
N LYS A 255 14.66 5.28 -11.45
CA LYS A 255 14.66 4.78 -12.83
C LYS A 255 13.26 4.40 -13.29
N MET A 256 12.49 3.73 -12.44
CA MET A 256 11.10 3.38 -12.73
C MET A 256 10.26 4.63 -12.99
N MET A 257 10.41 5.64 -12.16
CA MET A 257 9.70 6.92 -12.30
C MET A 257 10.07 7.64 -13.62
N SER A 258 11.37 7.71 -13.97
CA SER A 258 11.78 8.32 -15.24
C SER A 258 11.21 7.56 -16.44
N THR A 259 11.29 6.23 -16.43
CA THR A 259 10.74 5.39 -17.49
C THR A 259 9.24 5.62 -17.70
N VAL A 260 8.42 5.59 -16.62
CA VAL A 260 6.97 5.73 -16.78
C VAL A 260 6.56 7.14 -17.17
N ARG A 261 7.30 8.16 -16.74
CA ARG A 261 7.08 9.53 -17.17
C ARG A 261 7.40 9.71 -18.66
N ASP A 262 8.55 9.23 -19.09
CA ASP A 262 9.09 9.50 -20.44
C ASP A 262 8.39 8.61 -21.51
N GLU A 263 7.92 7.40 -21.14
CA GLU A 263 7.32 6.45 -22.07
C GLU A 263 5.78 6.37 -22.00
N LEU A 264 5.18 6.70 -20.85
CA LEU A 264 3.76 6.48 -20.60
C LEU A 264 2.99 7.76 -20.22
N ASP A 265 3.60 8.94 -20.26
CA ASP A 265 3.02 10.20 -19.83
C ASP A 265 2.49 10.19 -18.37
N TRP A 266 3.07 9.33 -17.53
CA TRP A 266 2.69 9.26 -16.13
C TRP A 266 3.04 10.56 -15.40
N LEU A 267 2.11 11.06 -14.58
CA LEU A 267 2.29 12.25 -13.78
C LEU A 267 2.23 11.93 -12.27
N PRO A 268 3.14 12.49 -11.45
CA PRO A 268 3.10 12.32 -10.02
C PRO A 268 1.86 12.98 -9.40
N ILE A 269 1.21 12.29 -8.47
CA ILE A 269 0.05 12.80 -7.73
C ILE A 269 0.56 13.70 -6.61
N LYS A 270 0.47 15.03 -6.78
CA LYS A 270 1.05 16.04 -5.89
C LYS A 270 0.13 16.43 -4.72
N ARG A 271 -0.80 15.55 -4.32
CA ARG A 271 -1.78 15.83 -3.25
C ARG A 271 -1.25 15.61 -1.86
N PHE A 272 -0.31 14.70 -1.69
CA PHE A 272 0.28 14.36 -0.39
C PHE A 272 1.65 15.01 -0.21
N SER A 273 2.48 14.98 -1.23
CA SER A 273 3.79 15.61 -1.29
C SER A 273 4.07 16.13 -2.69
N LYS A 274 4.97 17.11 -2.81
CA LYS A 274 5.47 17.58 -4.11
C LYS A 274 6.45 16.59 -4.75
N THR A 275 7.00 15.68 -3.95
CA THR A 275 7.86 14.60 -4.45
C THR A 275 7.04 13.46 -5.03
N TYR A 276 7.68 12.61 -5.80
CA TYR A 276 7.05 11.47 -6.47
C TYR A 276 6.55 10.37 -5.51
N ILE A 277 6.99 10.40 -4.26
CA ILE A 277 6.62 9.41 -3.25
C ILE A 277 5.33 9.87 -2.59
N ALA A 278 4.21 9.53 -3.22
CA ALA A 278 2.90 9.88 -2.71
C ALA A 278 1.90 8.77 -3.00
N SER A 279 1.03 8.54 -2.05
CA SER A 279 -0.15 7.71 -2.26
C SER A 279 -1.21 8.48 -3.05
N GLY A 280 -1.93 7.79 -3.91
CA GLY A 280 -3.15 8.30 -4.55
C GLY A 280 -4.37 8.34 -3.62
N CYS A 281 -4.25 7.85 -2.39
CA CYS A 281 -5.38 7.65 -1.48
C CYS A 281 -5.41 8.71 -0.36
N LYS A 282 -6.57 9.33 -0.16
CA LYS A 282 -6.82 10.31 0.91
C LYS A 282 -6.70 9.67 2.30
N LEU A 283 -7.05 8.39 2.43
CA LEU A 283 -7.02 7.67 3.72
C LEU A 283 -5.60 7.52 4.26
N VAL A 284 -4.60 7.39 3.38
CA VAL A 284 -3.19 7.32 3.80
C VAL A 284 -2.77 8.61 4.51
N LYS A 285 -3.22 9.77 4.02
CA LYS A 285 -2.97 11.06 4.63
C LYS A 285 -3.53 11.14 6.05
N LEU A 286 -4.79 10.73 6.20
CA LEU A 286 -5.45 10.70 7.50
C LEU A 286 -4.76 9.74 8.47
N TRP A 287 -4.49 8.53 8.01
CA TRP A 287 -3.82 7.53 8.83
C TRP A 287 -2.43 7.99 9.30
N ALA A 288 -1.60 8.47 8.38
CA ALA A 288 -0.27 8.96 8.74
C ALA A 288 -0.35 10.16 9.72
N TYR A 289 -1.32 11.07 9.55
CA TYR A 289 -1.54 12.17 10.48
C TYR A 289 -1.90 11.65 11.88
N LEU A 290 -2.84 10.71 11.98
CA LEU A 290 -3.25 10.13 13.26
C LEU A 290 -2.13 9.36 13.96
N ALA A 291 -1.31 8.61 13.20
CA ALA A 291 -0.13 7.95 13.73
C ALA A 291 0.85 8.95 14.36
N HIS A 292 1.15 10.03 13.66
CA HIS A 292 2.03 11.08 14.19
C HIS A 292 1.44 11.79 15.41
N CYS A 293 0.13 11.98 15.45
CA CYS A 293 -0.56 12.50 16.66
C CYS A 293 -0.40 11.56 17.86
N SER A 294 -0.25 10.27 17.63
CA SER A 294 -0.03 9.25 18.65
C SER A 294 1.44 9.01 18.98
N ASN A 295 2.37 9.77 18.38
CA ASN A 295 3.81 9.56 18.45
C ASN A 295 4.22 8.14 18.00
N THR A 296 3.52 7.57 17.01
CA THR A 296 3.85 6.30 16.37
C THR A 296 4.28 6.53 14.93
N ASN A 297 5.02 5.57 14.37
CA ASN A 297 5.35 5.57 12.96
C ASN A 297 4.16 5.04 12.17
N SER A 298 3.89 5.65 11.01
CA SER A 298 2.90 5.17 10.07
C SER A 298 3.47 4.10 9.14
N TYR A 299 2.59 3.44 8.38
CA TYR A 299 2.99 2.55 7.29
C TYR A 299 4.00 3.21 6.33
N VAL A 300 3.76 4.48 5.96
CA VAL A 300 4.65 5.25 5.07
C VAL A 300 6.04 5.43 5.69
N ASP A 301 6.12 5.66 7.00
CA ASP A 301 7.40 5.81 7.71
C ASP A 301 8.20 4.51 7.67
N PHE A 302 7.55 3.37 7.91
CA PHE A 302 8.18 2.07 7.86
C PHE A 302 8.64 1.71 6.45
N GLU A 303 7.83 1.96 5.43
CA GLU A 303 8.19 1.73 4.03
C GLU A 303 9.43 2.53 3.64
N PHE A 304 9.45 3.83 3.89
CA PHE A 304 10.62 4.68 3.60
C PHE A 304 11.86 4.24 4.37
N SER A 305 11.68 3.95 5.65
CA SER A 305 12.77 3.45 6.48
C SER A 305 13.36 2.15 5.95
N SER A 306 12.53 1.22 5.49
CA SER A 306 12.96 -0.03 4.88
C SER A 306 13.72 0.22 3.57
N GLN A 307 13.18 1.05 2.68
CA GLN A 307 13.83 1.42 1.42
C GLN A 307 15.20 2.07 1.65
N VAL A 308 15.34 2.94 2.66
CA VAL A 308 16.63 3.53 3.01
C VAL A 308 17.62 2.49 3.55
N ARG A 309 17.16 1.54 4.40
CA ARG A 309 18.01 0.45 4.88
C ARG A 309 18.46 -0.47 3.77
N ASN A 310 17.58 -0.73 2.80
CA ASN A 310 17.86 -1.59 1.64
C ASN A 310 18.65 -0.86 0.54
N GLY A 311 18.94 0.44 0.71
CA GLY A 311 19.70 1.23 -0.27
C GLY A 311 18.95 1.56 -1.55
N THR A 312 17.62 1.37 -1.59
CA THR A 312 16.76 1.68 -2.75
C THR A 312 16.26 3.13 -2.75
N LEU A 313 16.37 3.83 -1.61
CA LEU A 313 15.99 5.23 -1.46
C LEU A 313 17.01 5.99 -0.63
N ALA A 314 17.39 7.21 -1.05
CA ALA A 314 18.28 8.07 -0.29
C ALA A 314 17.56 8.69 0.92
N SER A 315 18.27 8.81 2.05
CA SER A 315 17.74 9.44 3.27
C SER A 315 17.30 10.89 3.04
N GLU A 316 18.03 11.62 2.19
CA GLU A 316 17.76 13.00 1.81
C GLU A 316 16.41 13.12 1.06
N THR A 317 16.07 12.13 0.24
CA THR A 317 14.76 12.07 -0.45
C THR A 317 13.62 11.95 0.57
N VAL A 318 13.80 11.14 1.61
CA VAL A 318 12.82 11.00 2.70
C VAL A 318 12.70 12.30 3.50
N GLN A 319 13.82 12.95 3.82
CA GLN A 319 13.82 14.25 4.50
C GLN A 319 13.08 15.31 3.67
N LYS A 320 13.34 15.36 2.36
CA LYS A 320 12.65 16.25 1.44
C LYS A 320 11.14 15.97 1.40
N PHE A 321 10.74 14.70 1.33
CA PHE A 321 9.34 14.31 1.40
C PHE A 321 8.66 14.94 2.62
N TYR A 322 9.19 14.74 3.83
CA TYR A 322 8.59 15.27 5.03
C TYR A 322 8.60 16.81 5.12
N SER A 323 9.61 17.46 4.56
CA SER A 323 9.68 18.93 4.52
C SER A 323 8.67 19.55 3.55
N GLU A 324 8.31 18.84 2.50
CA GLU A 324 7.37 19.29 1.46
C GLU A 324 5.93 18.81 1.68
N THR A 325 5.74 17.85 2.60
CA THR A 325 4.40 17.28 2.86
C THR A 325 3.52 18.33 3.51
N ASN A 326 2.37 18.57 2.88
CA ASN A 326 1.33 19.44 3.39
C ASN A 326 0.10 18.59 3.79
N VAL A 327 -0.32 18.78 5.05
CA VAL A 327 -1.55 18.19 5.55
C VAL A 327 -2.60 19.27 5.65
N GLU A 328 -3.56 19.23 4.76
CA GLU A 328 -4.70 20.16 4.75
C GLU A 328 -5.72 19.69 5.78
N ILE A 329 -5.78 20.39 6.92
CA ILE A 329 -6.70 20.05 8.04
C ILE A 329 -8.16 20.04 7.59
N ASP A 330 -8.54 20.89 6.64
CA ASP A 330 -9.89 20.91 6.07
C ASP A 330 -10.22 19.64 5.30
N GLU A 331 -9.25 19.11 4.53
CA GLU A 331 -9.41 17.82 3.83
C GLU A 331 -9.60 16.69 4.86
N LEU A 332 -8.76 16.63 5.90
CA LEU A 332 -8.87 15.59 6.94
C LEU A 332 -10.21 15.69 7.69
N SER A 333 -10.64 16.89 8.07
CA SER A 333 -11.91 17.09 8.77
C SER A 333 -13.11 16.68 7.90
N THR A 334 -13.05 16.98 6.60
CA THR A 334 -14.07 16.56 5.64
C THR A 334 -14.11 15.05 5.52
N LEU A 335 -12.97 14.39 5.38
CA LEU A 335 -12.87 12.94 5.29
C LEU A 335 -13.41 12.24 6.55
N ILE A 336 -13.09 12.76 7.74
CA ILE A 336 -13.63 12.23 9.01
C ILE A 336 -15.15 12.32 9.05
N ARG A 337 -15.74 13.43 8.57
CA ARG A 337 -17.20 13.58 8.48
C ARG A 337 -17.80 12.63 7.45
N GLU A 338 -17.19 12.51 6.28
CA GLU A 338 -17.62 11.57 5.21
C GLU A 338 -17.62 10.12 5.71
N LEU A 339 -16.63 9.74 6.51
CA LEU A 339 -16.54 8.41 7.14
C LEU A 339 -17.49 8.24 8.34
N ASN A 340 -18.20 9.31 8.74
CA ASN A 340 -19.09 9.32 9.90
C ASN A 340 -18.41 8.85 11.20
N MET A 341 -17.21 9.35 11.46
CA MET A 341 -16.41 9.02 12.66
C MET A 341 -15.99 10.24 13.49
N THR A 342 -16.73 11.35 13.37
CA THR A 342 -16.43 12.61 14.07
C THR A 342 -16.37 12.43 15.58
N LYS A 343 -17.31 11.67 16.16
CA LYS A 343 -17.37 11.44 17.62
C LYS A 343 -16.15 10.68 18.10
N GLU A 344 -15.82 9.60 17.42
CA GLU A 344 -14.68 8.72 17.73
C GLU A 344 -13.36 9.48 17.61
N MET A 345 -13.21 10.28 16.56
CA MET A 345 -12.00 11.10 16.34
C MET A 345 -11.85 12.23 17.36
N LYS A 346 -12.94 12.86 17.80
CA LYS A 346 -12.90 13.86 18.89
C LYS A 346 -12.38 13.26 20.19
N LEU A 347 -12.84 12.06 20.54
CA LEU A 347 -12.34 11.34 21.72
C LEU A 347 -10.86 11.02 21.56
N PHE A 348 -10.48 10.37 20.49
CA PHE A 348 -9.10 9.98 20.22
C PHE A 348 -8.12 11.17 20.24
N LEU A 349 -8.41 12.23 19.50
CA LEU A 349 -7.54 13.42 19.42
C LEU A 349 -7.51 14.18 20.76
N GLY A 350 -8.64 14.25 21.47
CA GLY A 350 -8.74 14.89 22.79
C GLY A 350 -7.88 14.19 23.84
N GLU A 351 -7.84 12.86 23.82
CA GLU A 351 -7.01 12.06 24.73
C GLU A 351 -5.51 12.16 24.37
N LYS A 352 -5.15 12.15 23.09
CA LYS A 352 -3.74 12.13 22.63
C LYS A 352 -3.08 13.50 22.62
N LEU A 353 -3.81 14.56 22.27
CA LEU A 353 -3.23 15.89 21.96
C LEU A 353 -3.73 17.02 22.86
N GLY A 354 -4.72 16.75 23.71
CA GLY A 354 -5.36 17.79 24.49
C GLY A 354 -6.19 18.77 23.63
N LYS A 355 -6.62 19.89 24.21
CA LYS A 355 -7.61 20.81 23.62
C LYS A 355 -7.09 21.74 22.50
N THR A 356 -5.82 21.68 22.13
CA THR A 356 -5.18 22.67 21.23
C THR A 356 -4.85 22.17 19.84
N ASN A 357 -5.48 21.09 19.38
CA ASN A 357 -5.22 20.54 18.04
C ASN A 357 -6.14 21.15 16.98
N ASP A 358 -5.56 21.62 15.87
CA ASP A 358 -6.29 22.27 14.79
C ASP A 358 -7.37 21.38 14.17
N LEU A 359 -7.10 20.08 14.03
CA LEU A 359 -8.08 19.12 13.51
C LEU A 359 -9.24 18.94 14.49
N LEU A 360 -8.95 18.83 15.79
CA LEU A 360 -9.98 18.72 16.83
C LEU A 360 -10.91 19.94 16.82
N ASN A 361 -10.34 21.14 16.65
CA ASN A 361 -11.11 22.38 16.59
C ASN A 361 -11.99 22.49 15.34
N LYS A 362 -11.65 21.77 14.27
CA LYS A 362 -12.40 21.73 13.00
C LYS A 362 -13.50 20.66 12.96
N LEU A 363 -13.46 19.68 13.83
CA LEU A 363 -14.44 18.60 13.91
C LEU A 363 -15.65 18.99 14.74
#